data_375f5489b12b5c4144022ffdae739417
#
_entry.id   375f5489b12b5c4144022ffdae739417
#
_cell.length_a   1.000
_cell.length_b   1.000
_cell.length_c   1.000
_cell.angle_alpha   90.00
_cell.angle_beta   90.00
_cell.angle_gamma   90.00
#
_symmetry.space_group_name_H-M   'P 1'
#
loop_
_entity.id
_entity.type
_entity.pdbx_description
1 polymer ?
#
loop_
_entity_poly.entity_id
_entity_poly.type
_entity_poly.pdbx_seq_one_letter_code
_entity_poly.pdbx_strand_id
1 'polypeptide(L)'
;MKKRFFRVLIALALCSSVFPSAMAADGHVCPHGYHTFGDSTLNGGVGNYGSANRYYWIDASAFSSSQISSIISAAQTWVYTSSAIGVTTPISIERTTTQSSSVFDVYKKYLGVNTLGQTEFWTYSTHHALTNGALSTNYGYTKIYINTYESSMTGKQLQSTIAHEFGHAFGLSHRQTVPSSIMCQTKYGRTAIRASASDLQTINHLYA
;
A
#
# COMPACT_ATOMS: atom_id res chain seq x y z
N MET A 1 76.21 -1.29 21.30
CA MET A 1 75.01 -2.08 21.46
C MET A 1 73.87 -1.44 20.59
N LYS A 2 73.59 -1.99 19.40
CA LYS A 2 72.59 -1.46 18.47
C LYS A 2 71.26 -2.23 18.68
N LYS A 3 70.21 -1.57 19.20
CA LYS A 3 68.87 -2.13 19.35
C LYS A 3 68.16 -2.09 18.01
N ARG A 4 67.85 -3.25 17.41
CA ARG A 4 67.02 -3.40 16.22
C ARG A 4 65.55 -3.36 16.64
N PHE A 5 64.80 -2.34 16.18
CA PHE A 5 63.36 -2.28 16.28
C PHE A 5 62.73 -3.13 15.15
N PHE A 6 62.05 -4.19 15.53
CA PHE A 6 61.23 -5.00 14.62
C PHE A 6 59.88 -4.29 14.45
N ARG A 7 59.64 -3.75 13.29
CA ARG A 7 58.27 -3.24 12.92
C ARG A 7 57.44 -4.41 12.45
N VAL A 8 56.47 -4.81 13.26
CA VAL A 8 55.41 -5.74 12.83
C VAL A 8 54.38 -4.93 12.02
N LEU A 9 54.31 -5.17 10.73
CA LEU A 9 53.21 -4.70 9.90
C LEU A 9 52.01 -5.63 10.14
N ILE A 10 50.98 -5.13 10.84
CA ILE A 10 49.69 -5.80 10.91
C ILE A 10 48.93 -5.39 9.63
N ALA A 11 48.84 -6.30 8.66
CA ALA A 11 47.96 -6.14 7.52
C ALA A 11 46.52 -6.37 7.99
N LEU A 12 45.74 -5.27 8.11
CA LEU A 12 44.29 -5.34 8.34
C LEU A 12 43.66 -5.79 7.03
N ALA A 13 43.34 -7.07 6.92
CA ALA A 13 42.48 -7.56 5.85
C ALA A 13 41.06 -7.05 6.11
N LEU A 14 40.67 -5.98 5.39
CA LEU A 14 39.28 -5.56 5.27
C LEU A 14 38.51 -6.66 4.49
N CYS A 15 37.95 -7.59 5.24
CA CYS A 15 36.97 -8.52 4.70
C CYS A 15 35.68 -7.70 4.47
N SER A 16 35.54 -7.12 3.26
CA SER A 16 34.27 -6.56 2.79
C SER A 16 33.30 -7.74 2.60
N SER A 17 32.57 -8.06 3.67
CA SER A 17 31.39 -8.92 3.57
C SER A 17 30.37 -8.20 2.69
N VAL A 18 30.36 -8.53 1.40
CA VAL A 18 29.24 -8.23 0.52
C VAL A 18 28.08 -9.07 1.04
N PHE A 19 27.27 -8.49 1.93
CA PHE A 19 25.99 -9.08 2.25
C PHE A 19 25.17 -9.03 0.96
N PRO A 20 24.71 -10.16 0.43
CA PRO A 20 23.75 -10.12 -0.66
C PRO A 20 22.56 -9.31 -0.14
N SER A 21 22.25 -8.20 -0.81
CA SER A 21 21.00 -7.47 -0.56
C SER A 21 19.89 -8.50 -0.67
N ALA A 22 19.24 -8.81 0.46
CA ALA A 22 18.08 -9.69 0.44
C ALA A 22 17.12 -9.08 -0.58
N MET A 23 16.93 -9.75 -1.72
CA MET A 23 15.95 -9.28 -2.71
C MET A 23 14.60 -9.22 -2.00
N ALA A 24 13.93 -8.08 -2.15
CA ALA A 24 12.61 -7.92 -1.60
C ALA A 24 11.70 -9.02 -2.13
N ALA A 25 11.16 -9.84 -1.25
CA ALA A 25 10.16 -10.81 -1.65
C ALA A 25 8.87 -10.05 -2.01
N ASP A 26 8.33 -10.30 -3.20
CA ASP A 26 7.01 -9.83 -3.58
C ASP A 26 5.95 -10.38 -2.61
N GLY A 27 4.81 -9.72 -2.52
CA GLY A 27 3.65 -10.22 -1.81
C GLY A 27 3.07 -11.47 -2.48
N HIS A 28 1.96 -11.96 -1.95
CA HIS A 28 1.26 -13.13 -2.52
C HIS A 28 0.92 -12.88 -4.01
N VAL A 29 1.17 -13.89 -4.83
CA VAL A 29 0.83 -13.91 -6.26
C VAL A 29 -0.19 -15.02 -6.46
N CYS A 30 -1.36 -14.70 -7.03
CA CYS A 30 -2.38 -15.70 -7.32
C CYS A 30 -1.95 -16.62 -8.48
N PRO A 31 -2.64 -17.77 -8.68
CA PRO A 31 -2.32 -18.70 -9.76
C PRO A 31 -2.32 -18.10 -11.17
N HIS A 32 -3.03 -16.97 -11.37
CA HIS A 32 -3.10 -16.24 -12.64
C HIS A 32 -1.95 -15.23 -12.83
N GLY A 33 -1.00 -15.14 -11.87
CA GLY A 33 0.16 -14.25 -11.96
C GLY A 33 -0.07 -12.82 -11.49
N TYR A 34 -1.23 -12.52 -10.89
CA TYR A 34 -1.53 -11.19 -10.33
C TYR A 34 -1.16 -11.10 -8.85
N HIS A 35 -0.73 -9.92 -8.43
CA HIS A 35 -0.37 -9.63 -7.04
C HIS A 35 -1.63 -9.29 -6.22
N THR A 36 -2.29 -10.31 -5.68
CA THR A 36 -3.55 -10.23 -4.91
C THR A 36 -3.42 -10.93 -3.56
N PHE A 37 -4.37 -10.72 -2.67
CA PHE A 37 -4.48 -11.49 -1.43
C PHE A 37 -5.31 -12.79 -1.62
N GLY A 38 -4.88 -13.66 -2.57
CA GLY A 38 -5.55 -14.92 -2.86
C GLY A 38 -6.86 -14.75 -3.64
N ASP A 39 -6.94 -13.71 -4.48
CA ASP A 39 -8.13 -13.32 -5.25
C ASP A 39 -9.38 -13.02 -4.41
N SER A 40 -9.19 -12.76 -3.10
CA SER A 40 -10.28 -12.28 -2.24
C SER A 40 -10.68 -10.85 -2.61
N THR A 41 -11.97 -10.60 -2.64
CA THR A 41 -12.56 -9.35 -3.12
C THR A 41 -13.40 -8.66 -2.04
N LEU A 42 -13.64 -7.37 -2.22
CA LEU A 42 -14.60 -6.61 -1.44
C LEU A 42 -16.03 -7.07 -1.81
N ASN A 43 -16.81 -7.45 -0.82
CA ASN A 43 -18.22 -7.81 -1.02
C ASN A 43 -19.01 -6.66 -1.62
N GLY A 44 -19.71 -6.92 -2.72
CA GLY A 44 -20.43 -5.92 -3.50
C GLY A 44 -19.53 -5.08 -4.42
N GLY A 45 -18.26 -5.48 -4.59
CA GLY A 45 -17.33 -4.85 -5.53
C GLY A 45 -16.83 -3.47 -5.13
N VAL A 46 -16.07 -2.85 -6.02
CA VAL A 46 -15.41 -1.55 -5.84
C VAL A 46 -16.10 -0.40 -6.58
N GLY A 47 -17.28 -0.65 -7.14
CA GLY A 47 -18.05 0.23 -8.00
C GLY A 47 -18.45 -0.47 -9.31
N ASN A 48 -18.95 0.31 -10.26
CA ASN A 48 -19.33 -0.21 -11.58
C ASN A 48 -19.13 0.88 -12.64
N TYR A 49 -17.90 1.22 -12.98
CA TYR A 49 -17.56 2.21 -14.03
C TYR A 49 -18.32 3.55 -13.89
N GLY A 50 -18.50 4.02 -12.65
CA GLY A 50 -19.26 5.23 -12.34
C GLY A 50 -20.78 5.05 -12.20
N SER A 51 -21.34 3.86 -12.50
CA SER A 51 -22.79 3.60 -12.39
C SER A 51 -23.23 3.25 -10.97
N ALA A 52 -22.34 2.70 -10.15
CA ALA A 52 -22.60 2.34 -8.76
C ALA A 52 -21.42 2.77 -7.90
N ASN A 53 -21.64 3.77 -7.06
CA ASN A 53 -20.59 4.31 -6.21
C ASN A 53 -20.46 3.51 -4.93
N ARG A 54 -19.20 3.31 -4.49
CA ARG A 54 -18.86 2.88 -3.16
C ARG A 54 -18.31 4.09 -2.40
N TYR A 55 -18.29 4.02 -1.10
CA TYR A 55 -17.91 5.19 -0.31
C TYR A 55 -16.70 4.90 0.56
N TYR A 56 -15.85 5.93 0.73
CA TYR A 56 -14.84 5.95 1.77
C TYR A 56 -15.11 7.08 2.77
N TRP A 57 -14.78 6.82 4.02
CA TRP A 57 -14.91 7.78 5.11
C TRP A 57 -13.53 8.13 5.68
N ILE A 58 -13.37 9.34 6.17
CA ILE A 58 -12.15 9.83 6.80
C ILE A 58 -12.50 10.30 8.20
N ASP A 59 -11.76 9.86 9.21
CA ASP A 59 -11.81 10.46 10.55
C ASP A 59 -11.24 11.89 10.48
N ALA A 60 -12.09 12.84 10.06
CA ALA A 60 -11.67 14.21 9.83
C ALA A 60 -11.15 14.92 11.08
N SER A 61 -11.48 14.43 12.28
CA SER A 61 -10.98 14.99 13.54
C SER A 61 -9.50 14.68 13.78
N ALA A 62 -8.99 13.60 13.16
CA ALA A 62 -7.61 13.15 13.32
C ALA A 62 -6.63 13.76 12.30
N PHE A 63 -7.13 14.38 11.21
CA PHE A 63 -6.30 14.87 10.11
C PHE A 63 -6.42 16.38 9.93
N SER A 64 -5.31 17.05 9.55
CA SER A 64 -5.36 18.42 9.09
C SER A 64 -6.06 18.54 7.72
N SER A 65 -6.51 19.74 7.34
CA SER A 65 -7.14 19.97 6.03
C SER A 65 -6.23 19.60 4.86
N SER A 66 -4.91 19.84 4.96
CA SER A 66 -3.95 19.45 3.93
C SER A 66 -3.79 17.94 3.83
N GLN A 67 -3.83 17.22 4.95
CA GLN A 67 -3.80 15.75 4.96
C GLN A 67 -5.08 15.18 4.37
N ILE A 68 -6.25 15.74 4.71
CA ILE A 68 -7.54 15.34 4.10
C ILE A 68 -7.49 15.54 2.58
N SER A 69 -6.95 16.66 2.10
CA SER A 69 -6.77 16.89 0.65
C SER A 69 -5.87 15.84 0.00
N SER A 70 -4.80 15.41 0.67
CA SER A 70 -3.92 14.34 0.19
C SER A 70 -4.64 12.99 0.13
N ILE A 71 -5.51 12.68 1.11
CA ILE A 71 -6.33 11.45 1.11
C ILE A 71 -7.30 11.46 -0.07
N ILE A 72 -8.00 12.57 -0.28
CA ILE A 72 -8.93 12.74 -1.41
C ILE A 72 -8.19 12.58 -2.74
N SER A 73 -7.02 13.23 -2.89
CA SER A 73 -6.20 13.12 -4.10
C SER A 73 -5.74 11.68 -4.34
N ALA A 74 -5.36 10.94 -3.29
CA ALA A 74 -4.98 9.53 -3.39
C ALA A 74 -6.14 8.66 -3.90
N ALA A 75 -7.34 8.82 -3.34
CA ALA A 75 -8.55 8.11 -3.79
C ALA A 75 -8.85 8.42 -5.27
N GLN A 76 -8.77 9.69 -5.67
CA GLN A 76 -9.00 10.12 -7.06
C GLN A 76 -8.03 9.49 -8.06
N THR A 77 -6.79 9.14 -7.66
CA THR A 77 -5.84 8.45 -8.55
C THR A 77 -6.29 7.05 -8.95
N TRP A 78 -7.19 6.43 -8.21
CA TRP A 78 -7.77 5.13 -8.52
C TRP A 78 -9.05 5.24 -9.37
N VAL A 79 -9.75 6.36 -9.31
CA VAL A 79 -10.99 6.60 -10.06
C VAL A 79 -10.69 7.14 -11.47
N TYR A 80 -9.83 8.15 -11.58
CA TYR A 80 -9.53 8.81 -12.86
C TYR A 80 -8.32 8.16 -13.55
N THR A 81 -8.49 6.94 -14.04
CA THR A 81 -7.38 6.12 -14.57
C THR A 81 -7.31 6.09 -16.10
N SER A 82 -8.45 6.11 -16.79
CA SER A 82 -8.48 6.00 -18.25
C SER A 82 -7.77 7.15 -18.97
N SER A 83 -8.00 8.40 -18.55
CA SER A 83 -7.32 9.57 -19.13
C SER A 83 -5.85 9.67 -18.77
N ALA A 84 -5.46 9.15 -17.60
CA ALA A 84 -4.11 9.33 -17.06
C ALA A 84 -3.17 8.15 -17.38
N ILE A 85 -3.72 6.93 -17.51
CA ILE A 85 -2.95 5.66 -17.67
C ILE A 85 -3.42 4.88 -18.90
N GLY A 86 -4.60 5.18 -19.45
CA GLY A 86 -5.17 4.43 -20.56
C GLY A 86 -5.85 3.10 -20.16
N VAL A 87 -6.04 2.86 -18.85
CA VAL A 87 -6.70 1.65 -18.33
C VAL A 87 -7.96 2.06 -17.58
N THR A 88 -9.10 1.54 -18.00
CA THR A 88 -10.39 1.69 -17.32
C THR A 88 -10.57 0.56 -16.33
N THR A 89 -11.07 0.87 -15.12
CA THR A 89 -11.40 -0.10 -14.08
C THR A 89 -12.81 0.14 -13.55
N PRO A 90 -13.45 -0.86 -12.93
CA PRO A 90 -14.78 -0.68 -12.33
C PRO A 90 -14.79 0.22 -11.09
N ILE A 91 -13.62 0.67 -10.58
CA ILE A 91 -13.53 1.49 -9.37
C ILE A 91 -14.36 2.77 -9.53
N SER A 92 -15.29 2.96 -8.58
CA SER A 92 -16.16 4.12 -8.49
C SER A 92 -16.39 4.43 -7.01
N ILE A 93 -15.43 5.14 -6.37
CA ILE A 93 -15.47 5.46 -4.96
C ILE A 93 -15.60 6.97 -4.73
N GLU A 94 -16.43 7.37 -3.78
CA GLU A 94 -16.66 8.75 -3.38
C GLU A 94 -16.49 8.92 -1.86
N ARG A 95 -16.14 10.13 -1.45
CA ARG A 95 -16.08 10.46 -0.03
C ARG A 95 -17.47 10.61 0.56
N THR A 96 -17.70 9.99 1.72
CA THR A 96 -18.89 10.23 2.53
C THR A 96 -18.53 10.84 3.88
N THR A 97 -19.47 11.56 4.50
CA THR A 97 -19.41 12.00 5.89
C THR A 97 -20.09 11.01 6.84
N THR A 98 -20.84 10.05 6.32
CA THR A 98 -21.55 9.02 7.08
C THR A 98 -20.74 7.73 7.10
N GLN A 99 -20.05 7.45 8.21
CA GLN A 99 -19.16 6.28 8.32
C GLN A 99 -19.90 4.96 8.04
N SER A 100 -21.11 4.78 8.53
CA SER A 100 -21.90 3.55 8.32
C SER A 100 -22.21 3.23 6.85
N SER A 101 -22.03 4.20 5.95
CA SER A 101 -22.20 4.02 4.51
C SER A 101 -20.90 3.68 3.78
N SER A 102 -19.74 3.75 4.48
CA SER A 102 -18.45 3.52 3.87
C SER A 102 -18.06 2.04 3.87
N VAL A 103 -17.16 1.70 2.94
CA VAL A 103 -16.50 0.39 2.89
C VAL A 103 -14.98 0.51 3.06
N PHE A 104 -14.47 1.74 3.11
CA PHE A 104 -13.06 2.06 3.34
C PHE A 104 -12.98 3.19 4.38
N ASP A 105 -12.58 2.87 5.59
CA ASP A 105 -12.46 3.83 6.69
C ASP A 105 -11.01 4.23 6.91
N VAL A 106 -10.69 5.53 6.85
CA VAL A 106 -9.33 6.05 7.00
C VAL A 106 -9.15 6.69 8.37
N TYR A 107 -8.19 6.18 9.13
CA TYR A 107 -7.86 6.59 10.49
C TYR A 107 -6.39 6.97 10.65
N LYS A 108 -6.07 7.66 11.74
CA LYS A 108 -4.71 7.71 12.30
C LYS A 108 -4.55 6.69 13.42
N LYS A 109 -3.39 5.99 13.45
CA LYS A 109 -3.04 5.04 14.51
C LYS A 109 -1.53 4.99 14.67
N TYR A 110 -1.03 4.79 15.88
CA TYR A 110 0.38 4.48 16.08
C TYR A 110 0.64 3.04 15.61
N LEU A 111 1.54 2.90 14.62
CA LEU A 111 1.88 1.61 14.01
C LEU A 111 3.35 1.19 14.28
N GLY A 112 4.00 1.87 15.24
CA GLY A 112 5.44 1.69 15.47
C GLY A 112 6.30 2.47 14.47
N VAL A 113 7.61 2.32 14.57
CA VAL A 113 8.59 2.89 13.63
C VAL A 113 8.64 2.07 12.35
N ASN A 114 8.99 2.70 11.23
CA ASN A 114 9.15 2.07 9.90
C ASN A 114 7.87 1.54 9.22
N THR A 115 6.69 1.77 9.77
CA THR A 115 5.41 1.45 9.13
C THR A 115 4.69 2.75 8.80
N LEU A 116 4.51 3.08 7.54
CA LEU A 116 3.86 4.33 7.10
C LEU A 116 2.34 4.23 7.13
N GLY A 117 1.80 3.07 6.75
CA GLY A 117 0.38 2.77 6.73
C GLY A 117 0.12 1.28 6.92
N GLN A 118 -1.13 0.93 7.15
CA GLN A 118 -1.61 -0.44 7.30
C GLN A 118 -3.06 -0.54 6.89
N THR A 119 -3.42 -1.61 6.18
CA THR A 119 -4.82 -1.94 5.84
C THR A 119 -5.23 -3.21 6.55
N GLU A 120 -6.39 -3.19 7.20
CA GLU A 120 -7.04 -4.34 7.85
C GLU A 120 -8.34 -4.67 7.12
N PHE A 121 -8.66 -5.96 7.04
CA PHE A 121 -9.83 -6.50 6.34
C PHE A 121 -10.86 -7.01 7.34
N TRP A 122 -12.13 -6.68 7.13
CA TRP A 122 -13.19 -6.96 8.08
C TRP A 122 -14.49 -7.41 7.39
N THR A 123 -15.25 -8.28 8.05
CA THR A 123 -16.66 -8.53 7.75
C THR A 123 -17.45 -8.40 9.04
N TYR A 124 -18.34 -7.41 9.10
CA TYR A 124 -19.02 -6.99 10.34
C TYR A 124 -18.00 -6.70 11.46
N SER A 125 -18.00 -7.50 12.53
CA SER A 125 -17.06 -7.38 13.66
C SER A 125 -15.85 -8.33 13.55
N THR A 126 -15.77 -9.16 12.50
CA THR A 126 -14.72 -10.16 12.31
C THR A 126 -13.56 -9.59 11.52
N HIS A 127 -12.36 -9.57 12.13
CA HIS A 127 -11.10 -9.24 11.46
C HIS A 127 -10.58 -10.47 10.70
N HIS A 128 -10.19 -10.26 9.44
CA HIS A 128 -9.56 -11.29 8.60
C HIS A 128 -8.06 -11.06 8.53
N ALA A 129 -7.30 -11.94 9.19
CA ALA A 129 -5.84 -11.92 9.11
C ALA A 129 -5.35 -12.57 7.81
N LEU A 130 -4.20 -12.07 7.31
CA LEU A 130 -3.51 -12.71 6.19
C LEU A 130 -2.81 -13.99 6.67
N THR A 131 -3.02 -15.10 5.96
CA THR A 131 -2.31 -16.36 6.16
C THR A 131 -1.43 -16.61 4.93
N ASN A 132 -0.12 -16.68 5.13
CA ASN A 132 0.86 -16.77 4.03
C ASN A 132 0.68 -15.67 2.96
N GLY A 133 0.31 -14.46 3.40
CA GLY A 133 0.11 -13.31 2.52
C GLY A 133 -1.21 -13.30 1.74
N ALA A 134 -2.13 -14.22 2.02
CA ALA A 134 -3.45 -14.30 1.38
C ALA A 134 -4.58 -14.19 2.41
N LEU A 135 -5.75 -13.75 1.96
CA LEU A 135 -7.01 -13.85 2.69
C LEU A 135 -7.66 -15.21 2.35
N SER A 136 -8.36 -15.79 3.31
CA SER A 136 -9.11 -17.04 3.14
C SER A 136 -10.55 -16.83 2.64
N THR A 137 -11.02 -15.58 2.61
CA THR A 137 -12.40 -15.23 2.24
C THR A 137 -12.49 -13.77 1.80
N ASN A 138 -13.58 -13.44 1.12
CA ASN A 138 -13.93 -12.06 0.80
C ASN A 138 -14.25 -11.25 2.06
N TYR A 139 -14.10 -9.94 1.98
CA TYR A 139 -14.28 -9.00 3.08
C TYR A 139 -15.39 -7.99 2.80
N GLY A 140 -15.98 -7.45 3.87
CA GLY A 140 -17.09 -6.49 3.77
C GLY A 140 -16.65 -5.04 3.73
N TYR A 141 -15.55 -4.70 4.43
CA TYR A 141 -14.96 -3.37 4.47
C TYR A 141 -13.50 -3.44 4.94
N THR A 142 -12.78 -2.32 4.84
CA THR A 142 -11.41 -2.20 5.32
C THR A 142 -11.23 -1.02 6.24
N LYS A 143 -10.25 -1.12 7.15
CA LYS A 143 -9.73 -0.01 7.95
C LYS A 143 -8.32 0.31 7.45
N ILE A 144 -8.13 1.51 6.97
CA ILE A 144 -6.85 2.05 6.51
C ILE A 144 -6.30 2.92 7.63
N TYR A 145 -5.13 2.59 8.14
CA TYR A 145 -4.44 3.36 9.17
C TYR A 145 -3.24 4.08 8.60
N ILE A 146 -3.11 5.36 8.92
CA ILE A 146 -1.92 6.17 8.65
C ILE A 146 -1.18 6.37 9.96
N ASN A 147 0.13 6.11 9.96
CA ASN A 147 0.92 6.11 11.18
C ASN A 147 1.06 7.52 11.77
N THR A 148 0.71 7.66 13.06
CA THR A 148 0.90 8.91 13.80
C THR A 148 2.36 9.22 14.08
N TYR A 149 3.25 8.21 14.13
CA TYR A 149 4.70 8.41 14.29
C TYR A 149 5.28 9.25 13.13
N GLU A 150 4.77 9.06 11.91
CA GLU A 150 5.14 9.78 10.71
C GLU A 150 4.27 11.06 10.52
N SER A 151 4.06 11.81 11.61
CA SER A 151 3.20 13.02 11.59
C SER A 151 3.72 14.12 10.65
N SER A 152 5.03 14.10 10.32
CA SER A 152 5.65 14.98 9.33
C SER A 152 5.38 14.57 7.89
N MET A 153 4.82 13.38 7.64
CA MET A 153 4.51 12.89 6.30
C MET A 153 3.42 13.76 5.67
N THR A 154 3.77 14.45 4.61
CA THR A 154 2.90 15.42 3.92
C THR A 154 3.04 15.32 2.40
N GLY A 155 2.15 15.99 1.68
CA GLY A 155 2.23 16.11 0.23
C GLY A 155 2.30 14.76 -0.49
N LYS A 156 3.24 14.62 -1.42
CA LYS A 156 3.36 13.43 -2.28
C LYS A 156 3.64 12.15 -1.52
N GLN A 157 4.40 12.21 -0.41
CA GLN A 157 4.70 11.03 0.40
C GLN A 157 3.42 10.49 1.06
N LEU A 158 2.62 11.37 1.67
CA LEU A 158 1.34 11.00 2.27
C LEU A 158 0.37 10.48 1.19
N GLN A 159 0.24 11.21 0.07
CA GLN A 159 -0.62 10.79 -1.04
C GLN A 159 -0.24 9.40 -1.56
N SER A 160 1.07 9.13 -1.79
CA SER A 160 1.52 7.84 -2.29
C SER A 160 1.33 6.72 -1.28
N THR A 161 1.49 7.00 0.03
CA THR A 161 1.23 6.02 1.08
C THR A 161 -0.25 5.65 1.13
N ILE A 162 -1.13 6.65 1.11
CA ILE A 162 -2.58 6.41 1.12
C ILE A 162 -3.04 5.71 -0.16
N ALA A 163 -2.52 6.08 -1.33
CA ALA A 163 -2.82 5.37 -2.57
C ALA A 163 -2.39 3.89 -2.53
N HIS A 164 -1.26 3.58 -1.89
CA HIS A 164 -0.81 2.21 -1.63
C HIS A 164 -1.79 1.46 -0.72
N GLU A 165 -2.23 2.06 0.39
CA GLU A 165 -3.19 1.45 1.30
C GLU A 165 -4.57 1.24 0.66
N PHE A 166 -5.03 2.16 -0.20
CA PHE A 166 -6.21 1.92 -1.04
C PHE A 166 -6.02 0.73 -1.97
N GLY A 167 -4.82 0.52 -2.53
CA GLY A 167 -4.52 -0.66 -3.33
C GLY A 167 -4.74 -1.95 -2.53
N HIS A 168 -4.27 -2.01 -1.28
CA HIS A 168 -4.57 -3.11 -0.38
C HIS A 168 -6.08 -3.24 -0.11
N ALA A 169 -6.76 -2.12 0.13
CA ALA A 169 -8.21 -2.11 0.35
C ALA A 169 -9.01 -2.61 -0.85
N PHE A 170 -8.45 -2.55 -2.05
CA PHE A 170 -9.00 -3.17 -3.26
C PHE A 170 -8.56 -4.62 -3.48
N GLY A 171 -7.77 -5.23 -2.59
CA GLY A 171 -7.36 -6.63 -2.67
C GLY A 171 -5.98 -6.87 -3.27
N LEU A 172 -5.19 -5.83 -3.57
CA LEU A 172 -3.85 -5.99 -4.14
C LEU A 172 -2.81 -6.30 -3.04
N SER A 173 -1.93 -7.26 -3.28
CA SER A 173 -0.76 -7.52 -2.45
C SER A 173 0.46 -6.70 -2.90
N HIS A 174 1.58 -6.79 -2.17
CA HIS A 174 2.79 -6.06 -2.50
C HIS A 174 3.43 -6.52 -3.81
N ARG A 175 4.07 -5.58 -4.52
CA ARG A 175 4.87 -5.80 -5.72
C ARG A 175 6.24 -5.12 -5.56
N GLN A 176 7.09 -5.70 -4.73
CA GLN A 176 8.32 -5.08 -4.24
C GLN A 176 9.42 -4.92 -5.30
N THR A 177 9.41 -5.77 -6.32
CA THR A 177 10.42 -5.78 -7.40
C THR A 177 10.17 -4.73 -8.49
N VAL A 178 9.04 -3.99 -8.42
CA VAL A 178 8.64 -2.99 -9.43
C VAL A 178 8.43 -1.62 -8.78
N PRO A 179 9.47 -0.76 -8.66
CA PRO A 179 9.36 0.57 -8.02
C PRO A 179 8.33 1.51 -8.64
N SER A 180 7.97 1.32 -9.90
CA SER A 180 6.91 2.07 -10.60
C SER A 180 5.49 1.60 -10.27
N SER A 181 5.31 0.49 -9.58
CA SER A 181 4.02 0.06 -9.01
C SER A 181 3.72 0.83 -7.74
N ILE A 182 2.45 1.26 -7.55
CA ILE A 182 2.03 1.84 -6.28
C ILE A 182 2.09 0.79 -5.15
N MET A 183 2.01 -0.52 -5.49
CA MET A 183 2.08 -1.62 -4.53
C MET A 183 3.52 -1.99 -4.11
N CYS A 184 4.55 -1.34 -4.64
CA CYS A 184 5.89 -1.37 -4.08
C CYS A 184 5.93 -0.57 -2.77
N GLN A 185 6.56 -1.10 -1.71
CA GLN A 185 6.74 -0.34 -0.46
C GLN A 185 7.85 0.70 -0.63
N THR A 186 7.75 1.83 0.10
CA THR A 186 8.73 2.93 0.05
C THR A 186 10.16 2.46 0.36
N LYS A 187 10.32 1.54 1.31
CA LYS A 187 11.65 0.97 1.68
C LYS A 187 12.33 0.18 0.55
N TYR A 188 11.58 -0.22 -0.48
CA TYR A 188 12.10 -0.88 -1.69
C TYR A 188 12.16 0.05 -2.90
N GLY A 189 12.12 1.36 -2.66
CA GLY A 189 12.36 2.37 -3.68
C GLY A 189 11.14 2.78 -4.50
N ARG A 190 9.92 2.65 -3.97
CA ARG A 190 8.72 3.14 -4.67
C ARG A 190 8.88 4.56 -5.17
N THR A 191 8.67 4.77 -6.46
CA THR A 191 8.65 6.08 -7.14
C THR A 191 7.23 6.50 -7.53
N ALA A 192 6.29 5.55 -7.56
CA ALA A 192 4.91 5.78 -7.93
C ALA A 192 4.17 6.63 -6.89
N ILE A 193 3.30 7.52 -7.36
CA ILE A 193 2.35 8.29 -6.54
C ILE A 193 0.90 7.94 -6.89
N ARG A 194 0.70 7.04 -7.85
CA ARG A 194 -0.58 6.52 -8.33
C ARG A 194 -0.40 5.10 -8.86
N ALA A 195 -1.51 4.38 -9.07
CA ALA A 195 -1.50 3.06 -9.68
C ALA A 195 -0.85 3.08 -11.07
N SER A 196 -0.04 2.07 -11.36
CA SER A 196 0.48 1.77 -12.71
C SER A 196 -0.55 0.99 -13.54
N ALA A 197 -0.31 0.87 -14.84
CA ALA A 197 -1.18 0.06 -15.70
C ALA A 197 -1.31 -1.39 -15.20
N SER A 198 -0.22 -1.99 -14.70
CA SER A 198 -0.25 -3.36 -14.17
C SER A 198 -1.01 -3.48 -12.84
N ASP A 199 -0.99 -2.44 -11.98
CA ASP A 199 -1.81 -2.42 -10.77
C ASP A 199 -3.30 -2.38 -11.15
N LEU A 200 -3.66 -1.58 -12.18
CA LEU A 200 -5.04 -1.47 -12.67
C LEU A 200 -5.51 -2.74 -13.40
N GLN A 201 -4.62 -3.44 -14.10
CA GLN A 201 -4.93 -4.76 -14.66
C GLN A 201 -5.24 -5.79 -13.56
N THR A 202 -4.56 -5.70 -12.42
CA THR A 202 -4.88 -6.53 -11.24
C THR A 202 -6.26 -6.22 -10.69
N ILE A 203 -6.68 -4.94 -10.67
CA ILE A 203 -8.06 -4.57 -10.33
C ILE A 203 -9.07 -5.20 -11.30
N ASN A 204 -8.81 -5.12 -12.61
CA ASN A 204 -9.70 -5.73 -13.60
C ASN A 204 -9.75 -7.27 -13.47
N HIS A 205 -8.63 -7.92 -13.12
CA HIS A 205 -8.65 -9.35 -12.80
C HIS A 205 -9.59 -9.69 -11.64
N LEU A 206 -9.65 -8.83 -10.60
CA LEU A 206 -10.48 -9.08 -9.42
C LEU A 206 -11.96 -8.73 -9.63
N TYR A 207 -12.27 -7.72 -10.45
CA TYR A 207 -13.61 -7.08 -10.42
C TYR A 207 -14.26 -6.84 -11.79
N ALA A 208 -13.60 -7.10 -12.92
CA ALA A 208 -14.17 -6.90 -14.26
C ALA A 208 -14.74 -8.17 -14.90
#